data_87be4fec710945ea509877545bff226b
#
_entry.id   87be4fec710945ea509877545bff226b
#
_cell.length_a   1.000
_cell.length_b   1.000
_cell.length_c   1.000
_cell.angle_alpha   90.00
_cell.angle_beta   90.00
_cell.angle_gamma   90.00
#
_symmetry.space_group_name_H-M   'P 1'
#
loop_
_entity.id
_entity.type
_entity.pdbx_description
1 polymer ?
#
loop_
_entity_poly.entity_id
_entity_poly.type
_entity_poly.pdbx_seq_one_letter_code
_entity_poly.pdbx_strand_id
1 'polypeptide(L)'
;MSAKADERSQAVLRRVAEYVKALGEYDAHFSVVAGDYTTQGRYSVAGDAYHIVVDQAEVYSDGKTRYEVDHDRKEVNIDEMDVNNRNIMDNPTRCFDFVGDEYASMVWTELGENITLLLRANDTVLEGDIYLTVNRNNGRPNRIVYVLYEDRIEVDITSLERRKGAMPKFEVSKYREYEIVDFR
;
A
#
# COMPACT_ATOMS: atom_id res chain seq x y z
N MET A 1 -20.02 11.56 -16.07
CA MET A 1 -19.86 12.64 -15.05
C MET A 1 -18.86 12.14 -14.02
N SER A 2 -17.74 12.82 -13.88
CA SER A 2 -16.81 12.54 -12.79
C SER A 2 -17.47 12.92 -11.46
N ALA A 3 -17.62 11.99 -10.53
CA ALA A 3 -18.10 12.30 -9.19
C ALA A 3 -17.07 13.20 -8.51
N LYS A 4 -17.47 14.39 -8.08
CA LYS A 4 -16.60 15.27 -7.31
C LYS A 4 -16.31 14.63 -5.96
N ALA A 5 -15.06 14.71 -5.54
CA ALA A 5 -14.67 14.39 -4.18
C ALA A 5 -15.42 15.34 -3.21
N ASP A 6 -15.98 14.77 -2.16
CA ASP A 6 -16.60 15.51 -1.07
C ASP A 6 -15.52 16.28 -0.27
N GLU A 7 -15.78 17.55 0.05
CA GLU A 7 -14.82 18.39 0.78
C GLU A 7 -14.40 17.78 2.12
N ARG A 8 -15.30 17.11 2.80
CA ARG A 8 -15.02 16.46 4.08
C ARG A 8 -14.08 15.26 3.91
N SER A 9 -14.32 14.41 2.92
CA SER A 9 -13.44 13.27 2.61
C SER A 9 -12.05 13.75 2.18
N GLN A 10 -11.96 14.81 1.38
CA GLN A 10 -10.69 15.41 0.99
C GLN A 10 -9.92 15.98 2.19
N ALA A 11 -10.60 16.57 3.16
CA ALA A 11 -9.97 17.03 4.40
C ALA A 11 -9.37 15.88 5.21
N VAL A 12 -10.06 14.73 5.26
CA VAL A 12 -9.54 13.51 5.91
C VAL A 12 -8.34 12.97 5.15
N LEU A 13 -8.40 12.90 3.82
CA LEU A 13 -7.28 12.43 2.99
C LEU A 13 -6.03 13.30 3.15
N ARG A 14 -6.18 14.62 3.26
CA ARG A 14 -5.06 15.53 3.56
C ARG A 14 -4.43 15.24 4.92
N ARG A 15 -5.23 14.95 5.95
CA ARG A 15 -4.71 14.54 7.27
C ARG A 15 -3.94 13.23 7.21
N VAL A 16 -4.39 12.26 6.43
CA VAL A 16 -3.66 11.01 6.18
C VAL A 16 -2.31 11.30 5.54
N ALA A 17 -2.30 12.11 4.48
CA ALA A 17 -1.07 12.50 3.80
C ALA A 17 -0.09 13.23 4.73
N GLU A 18 -0.59 14.15 5.58
CA GLU A 18 0.21 14.86 6.58
C GLU A 18 0.77 13.91 7.65
N TYR A 19 -0.05 12.96 8.13
CA TYR A 19 0.38 11.96 9.09
C TYR A 19 1.54 11.11 8.55
N VAL A 20 1.37 10.54 7.35
CA VAL A 20 2.39 9.71 6.70
C VAL A 20 3.65 10.51 6.37
N LYS A 21 3.49 11.74 5.88
CA LYS A 21 4.61 12.64 5.60
C LYS A 21 5.41 12.99 6.86
N ALA A 22 4.74 13.18 8.00
CA ALA A 22 5.39 13.46 9.28
C ALA A 22 6.21 12.28 9.83
N LEU A 23 5.89 11.05 9.44
CA LEU A 23 6.71 9.88 9.76
C LEU A 23 8.07 9.92 9.05
N GLY A 24 8.12 10.47 7.83
CA GLY A 24 9.31 10.43 6.97
C GLY A 24 9.53 9.00 6.46
N GLU A 25 10.70 8.43 6.74
CA GLU A 25 10.94 7.00 6.54
C GLU A 25 10.23 6.20 7.64
N TYR A 26 9.52 5.14 7.27
CA TYR A 26 8.73 4.39 8.25
C TYR A 26 8.67 2.89 7.97
N ASP A 27 8.35 2.15 9.02
CA ASP A 27 8.04 0.73 9.01
C ASP A 27 6.56 0.52 9.38
N ALA A 28 5.91 -0.39 8.69
CA ALA A 28 4.55 -0.81 8.98
C ALA A 28 4.48 -2.33 9.15
N HIS A 29 3.65 -2.78 10.09
CA HIS A 29 3.21 -4.15 10.19
C HIS A 29 1.73 -4.21 9.85
N PHE A 30 1.33 -5.26 9.17
CA PHE A 30 -0.07 -5.42 8.75
C PHE A 30 -0.49 -6.89 8.76
N SER A 31 -1.79 -7.11 8.85
CA SER A 31 -2.42 -8.40 8.57
C SER A 31 -3.27 -8.30 7.31
N VAL A 32 -3.32 -9.36 6.54
CA VAL A 32 -4.11 -9.46 5.30
C VAL A 32 -5.11 -10.59 5.43
N VAL A 33 -6.35 -10.33 5.05
CA VAL A 33 -7.40 -11.35 4.90
C VAL A 33 -7.93 -11.28 3.47
N ALA A 34 -7.87 -12.39 2.76
CA ALA A 34 -8.36 -12.55 1.39
C ALA A 34 -9.05 -13.92 1.27
N GLY A 35 -10.39 -13.93 1.33
CA GLY A 35 -11.15 -15.18 1.42
C GLY A 35 -10.80 -15.96 2.68
N ASP A 36 -10.38 -17.21 2.51
CA ASP A 36 -9.94 -18.09 3.61
C ASP A 36 -8.46 -17.92 3.96
N TYR A 37 -7.72 -17.10 3.20
CA TYR A 37 -6.31 -16.84 3.42
C TYR A 37 -6.10 -15.69 4.38
N THR A 38 -5.28 -15.93 5.41
CA THR A 38 -4.88 -14.90 6.38
C THR A 38 -3.37 -14.95 6.55
N THR A 39 -2.73 -13.80 6.46
CA THR A 39 -1.29 -13.69 6.68
C THR A 39 -0.93 -12.38 7.37
N GLN A 40 0.32 -12.27 7.78
CA GLN A 40 0.92 -11.07 8.31
C GLN A 40 2.13 -10.66 7.47
N GLY A 41 2.37 -9.37 7.40
CA GLY A 41 3.50 -8.83 6.67
C GLY A 41 4.02 -7.55 7.29
N ARG A 42 5.10 -7.10 6.71
CA ARG A 42 5.69 -5.80 7.04
C ARG A 42 6.17 -5.12 5.77
N TYR A 43 6.17 -3.81 5.79
CA TYR A 43 6.83 -3.03 4.75
C TYR A 43 7.56 -1.84 5.34
N SER A 44 8.58 -1.42 4.63
CA SER A 44 9.38 -0.25 4.93
C SER A 44 9.36 0.69 3.74
N VAL A 45 9.27 1.98 3.99
CA VAL A 45 9.25 3.03 2.96
C VAL A 45 10.30 4.08 3.29
N ALA A 46 11.08 4.46 2.28
CA ALA A 46 12.04 5.55 2.32
C ALA A 46 12.02 6.32 0.98
N GLY A 47 11.25 7.43 0.93
CA GLY A 47 10.98 8.13 -0.33
C GLY A 47 10.23 7.23 -1.31
N ASP A 48 10.79 7.03 -2.51
CA ASP A 48 10.23 6.15 -3.53
C ASP A 48 10.68 4.69 -3.39
N ALA A 49 11.61 4.41 -2.49
CA ALA A 49 12.11 3.07 -2.23
C ALA A 49 11.25 2.35 -1.18
N TYR A 50 11.12 1.04 -1.34
CA TYR A 50 10.43 0.22 -0.36
C TYR A 50 10.96 -1.21 -0.27
N HIS A 51 10.57 -1.88 0.81
CA HIS A 51 10.83 -3.29 1.04
C HIS A 51 9.61 -3.91 1.70
N ILE A 52 9.09 -5.00 1.13
CA ILE A 52 7.93 -5.75 1.65
C ILE A 52 8.38 -7.17 1.98
N VAL A 53 7.88 -7.71 3.08
CA VAL A 53 8.01 -9.12 3.44
C VAL A 53 6.64 -9.65 3.83
N VAL A 54 6.16 -10.67 3.10
CA VAL A 54 4.90 -11.38 3.37
C VAL A 54 5.13 -12.86 3.10
N ASP A 55 4.91 -13.71 4.10
CA ASP A 55 5.17 -15.15 4.01
C ASP A 55 6.57 -15.47 3.47
N GLN A 56 6.63 -16.17 2.34
CA GLN A 56 7.85 -16.54 1.64
C GLN A 56 8.20 -15.57 0.48
N ALA A 57 7.46 -14.47 0.36
CA ALA A 57 7.71 -13.45 -0.65
C ALA A 57 8.39 -12.22 -0.04
N GLU A 58 9.34 -11.69 -0.78
CA GLU A 58 10.07 -10.48 -0.41
C GLU A 58 10.19 -9.57 -1.64
N VAL A 59 9.84 -8.30 -1.49
CA VAL A 59 9.86 -7.35 -2.60
C VAL A 59 10.74 -6.16 -2.24
N TYR A 60 11.66 -5.83 -3.11
CA TYR A 60 12.50 -4.64 -3.03
C TYR A 60 12.17 -3.69 -4.19
N SER A 61 12.21 -2.39 -3.95
CA SER A 61 12.20 -1.40 -5.02
C SER A 61 13.05 -0.19 -4.67
N ASP A 62 13.72 0.35 -5.66
CA ASP A 62 14.45 1.62 -5.59
C ASP A 62 13.63 2.82 -6.15
N GLY A 63 12.34 2.57 -6.46
CA GLY A 63 11.43 3.54 -7.09
C GLY A 63 11.39 3.45 -8.62
N LYS A 64 12.26 2.66 -9.24
CA LYS A 64 12.31 2.44 -10.70
C LYS A 64 12.17 0.97 -11.06
N THR A 65 12.92 0.13 -10.37
CA THR A 65 12.96 -1.32 -10.56
C THR A 65 12.37 -2.02 -9.35
N ARG A 66 11.57 -3.03 -9.60
CA ARG A 66 10.95 -3.90 -8.61
C ARG A 66 11.58 -5.29 -8.70
N TYR A 67 12.03 -5.81 -7.58
CA TYR A 67 12.60 -7.14 -7.43
C TYR A 67 11.70 -7.96 -6.53
N GLU A 68 11.01 -8.94 -7.07
CA GLU A 68 10.17 -9.87 -6.32
C GLU A 68 10.89 -11.19 -6.13
N VAL A 69 11.14 -11.55 -4.89
CA VAL A 69 11.82 -12.78 -4.49
C VAL A 69 10.80 -13.75 -3.92
N ASP A 70 10.69 -14.93 -4.55
CA ASP A 70 9.93 -16.06 -4.06
C ASP A 70 10.92 -17.08 -3.47
N HIS A 71 10.91 -17.19 -2.12
CA HIS A 71 11.84 -18.07 -1.42
C HIS A 71 11.48 -19.55 -1.54
N ASP A 72 10.20 -19.88 -1.78
CA ASP A 72 9.76 -21.26 -1.97
C ASP A 72 10.17 -21.78 -3.35
N ARG A 73 10.00 -20.96 -4.38
CA ARG A 73 10.38 -21.30 -5.76
C ARG A 73 11.86 -21.07 -6.05
N LYS A 74 12.54 -20.32 -5.20
CA LYS A 74 13.89 -19.80 -5.45
C LYS A 74 13.97 -19.06 -6.79
N GLU A 75 13.08 -18.09 -6.95
CA GLU A 75 12.95 -17.27 -8.14
C GLU A 75 13.02 -15.79 -7.79
N VAL A 76 13.62 -14.99 -8.66
CA VAL A 76 13.62 -13.54 -8.57
C VAL A 76 13.07 -12.99 -9.87
N ASN A 77 11.96 -12.28 -9.80
CA ASN A 77 11.38 -11.55 -10.92
C ASN A 77 11.79 -10.07 -10.85
N ILE A 78 12.28 -9.54 -11.97
CA ILE A 78 12.70 -8.14 -12.08
C ILE A 78 11.78 -7.45 -13.07
N ASP A 79 11.10 -6.41 -12.61
CA ASP A 79 10.15 -5.61 -13.38
C ASP A 79 10.43 -4.11 -13.25
N GLU A 80 9.87 -3.34 -14.18
CA GLU A 80 9.74 -1.91 -13.99
C GLU A 80 8.66 -1.60 -12.94
N MET A 81 8.87 -0.53 -12.18
CA MET A 81 7.94 -0.11 -11.16
C MET A 81 6.70 0.57 -11.77
N ASP A 82 5.50 0.09 -11.44
CA ASP A 82 4.26 0.81 -11.71
C ASP A 82 4.03 1.90 -10.65
N VAL A 83 4.46 3.12 -11.00
CA VAL A 83 4.40 4.28 -10.10
C VAL A 83 2.97 4.76 -9.82
N ASN A 84 1.98 4.32 -10.60
CA ASN A 84 0.58 4.72 -10.45
C ASN A 84 -0.23 3.72 -9.59
N ASN A 85 0.32 2.55 -9.32
CA ASN A 85 -0.34 1.54 -8.49
C ASN A 85 -0.51 2.04 -7.05
N ARG A 86 -1.72 1.89 -6.48
CA ARG A 86 -2.08 2.26 -5.09
C ARG A 86 -2.27 1.04 -4.19
N ASN A 87 -2.11 -0.18 -4.71
CA ASN A 87 -2.22 -1.38 -3.89
C ASN A 87 -1.01 -1.47 -2.95
N ILE A 88 -1.28 -1.66 -1.66
CA ILE A 88 -0.24 -1.73 -0.62
C ILE A 88 0.77 -2.85 -0.85
N MET A 89 0.35 -3.93 -1.51
CA MET A 89 1.22 -5.07 -1.80
C MET A 89 2.13 -4.83 -3.00
N ASP A 90 1.75 -3.92 -3.89
CA ASP A 90 2.49 -3.62 -5.12
C ASP A 90 3.30 -2.33 -5.00
N ASN A 91 2.73 -1.30 -4.37
CA ASN A 91 3.40 -0.03 -4.18
C ASN A 91 3.02 0.63 -2.85
N PRO A 92 3.64 0.24 -1.73
CA PRO A 92 3.33 0.80 -0.41
C PRO A 92 3.68 2.29 -0.28
N THR A 93 4.49 2.86 -1.18
CA THR A 93 4.85 4.28 -1.15
C THR A 93 3.67 5.19 -1.46
N ARG A 94 2.65 4.69 -2.16
CA ARG A 94 1.47 5.44 -2.59
C ARG A 94 0.15 4.90 -2.06
N CYS A 95 0.15 3.87 -1.22
CA CYS A 95 -1.07 3.20 -0.77
C CYS A 95 -2.01 4.09 0.07
N PHE A 96 -1.54 5.23 0.55
CA PHE A 96 -2.33 6.22 1.30
C PHE A 96 -2.41 7.59 0.59
N ASP A 97 -1.90 7.70 -0.63
CA ASP A 97 -1.89 8.94 -1.41
C ASP A 97 -3.11 9.01 -2.34
N PHE A 98 -4.21 9.52 -1.80
CA PHE A 98 -5.47 9.70 -2.51
C PHE A 98 -5.93 11.16 -2.58
N VAL A 99 -5.05 12.10 -2.25
CA VAL A 99 -5.33 13.54 -2.39
C VAL A 99 -5.29 13.93 -3.86
N GLY A 100 -6.31 14.67 -4.32
CA GLY A 100 -6.39 15.15 -5.69
C GLY A 100 -7.59 14.61 -6.46
N ASP A 101 -7.52 14.66 -7.78
CA ASP A 101 -8.66 14.40 -8.67
C ASP A 101 -8.66 13.00 -9.30
N GLU A 102 -7.68 12.16 -8.97
CA GLU A 102 -7.59 10.79 -9.52
C GLU A 102 -8.68 9.86 -8.95
N TYR A 103 -9.14 10.15 -7.74
CA TYR A 103 -10.17 9.39 -7.05
C TYR A 103 -11.34 10.27 -6.65
N ALA A 104 -12.56 9.81 -6.91
CA ALA A 104 -13.73 10.30 -6.21
C ALA A 104 -13.71 9.75 -4.80
N SER A 105 -14.05 10.57 -3.82
CA SER A 105 -14.07 10.18 -2.41
C SER A 105 -15.33 10.65 -1.71
N MET A 106 -15.81 9.85 -0.78
CA MET A 106 -16.94 10.21 0.10
C MET A 106 -16.78 9.55 1.46
N VAL A 107 -17.38 10.15 2.48
CA VAL A 107 -17.47 9.51 3.79
C VAL A 107 -18.48 8.36 3.70
N TRP A 108 -18.03 7.14 4.02
CA TRP A 108 -18.84 5.94 4.00
C TRP A 108 -19.48 5.66 5.35
N THR A 109 -18.68 5.59 6.42
CA THR A 109 -19.17 5.39 7.79
C THR A 109 -18.30 6.13 8.81
N GLU A 110 -18.89 6.39 9.97
CA GLU A 110 -18.18 6.90 11.15
C GLU A 110 -18.57 6.04 12.36
N LEU A 111 -17.55 5.58 13.08
CA LEU A 111 -17.74 4.80 14.30
C LEU A 111 -16.65 5.15 15.33
N GLY A 112 -17.04 5.80 16.43
CA GLY A 112 -16.11 6.23 17.46
C GLY A 112 -15.06 7.20 16.91
N GLU A 113 -13.80 6.85 17.07
CA GLU A 113 -12.67 7.64 16.55
C GLU A 113 -12.32 7.33 15.09
N ASN A 114 -12.99 6.37 14.47
CA ASN A 114 -12.73 5.96 13.12
C ASN A 114 -13.71 6.59 12.11
N ILE A 115 -13.16 7.01 11.00
CA ILE A 115 -13.91 7.41 9.80
C ILE A 115 -13.45 6.54 8.63
N THR A 116 -14.40 5.97 7.89
CA THR A 116 -14.11 5.18 6.70
C THR A 116 -14.53 5.96 5.47
N LEU A 117 -13.63 6.11 4.53
CA LEU A 117 -13.86 6.72 3.23
C LEU A 117 -14.04 5.64 2.17
N LEU A 118 -14.98 5.86 1.26
CA LEU A 118 -15.07 5.13 0.01
C LEU A 118 -14.33 5.92 -1.07
N LEU A 119 -13.40 5.26 -1.74
CA LEU A 119 -12.58 5.80 -2.82
C LEU A 119 -12.84 5.01 -4.09
N ARG A 120 -13.06 5.70 -5.18
CA ARG A 120 -13.29 5.11 -6.49
C ARG A 120 -12.47 5.87 -7.53
N ALA A 121 -11.63 5.16 -8.29
CA ALA A 121 -10.83 5.79 -9.33
C ALA A 121 -11.73 6.44 -10.39
N ASN A 122 -11.36 7.64 -10.83
CA ASN A 122 -12.03 8.35 -11.92
C ASN A 122 -11.66 7.76 -13.30
N ASP A 123 -10.53 7.07 -13.37
CA ASP A 123 -10.11 6.32 -14.56
C ASP A 123 -10.91 5.01 -14.65
N THR A 124 -11.57 4.78 -15.78
CA THR A 124 -12.39 3.59 -16.05
C THR A 124 -11.54 2.31 -16.23
N VAL A 125 -10.23 2.44 -16.40
CA VAL A 125 -9.30 1.29 -16.49
C VAL A 125 -8.99 0.72 -15.10
N LEU A 126 -9.03 1.56 -14.05
CA LEU A 126 -8.85 1.15 -12.66
C LEU A 126 -10.21 0.86 -12.04
N GLU A 127 -10.64 -0.39 -12.11
CA GLU A 127 -11.89 -0.84 -11.54
C GLU A 127 -11.75 -1.16 -10.05
N GLY A 128 -12.87 -1.10 -9.33
CA GLY A 128 -12.98 -1.49 -7.94
C GLY A 128 -13.15 -0.32 -6.97
N ASP A 129 -13.50 -0.68 -5.76
CA ASP A 129 -13.69 0.25 -4.65
C ASP A 129 -12.59 0.06 -3.61
N ILE A 130 -12.16 1.16 -3.00
CA ILE A 130 -11.23 1.15 -1.88
C ILE A 130 -11.93 1.77 -0.68
N TYR A 131 -11.88 1.08 0.45
CA TYR A 131 -12.37 1.59 1.72
C TYR A 131 -11.18 1.85 2.64
N LEU A 132 -10.94 3.11 2.97
CA LEU A 132 -9.85 3.54 3.84
C LEU A 132 -10.42 3.98 5.19
N THR A 133 -10.07 3.25 6.24
CA THR A 133 -10.42 3.59 7.63
C THR A 133 -9.27 4.31 8.31
N VAL A 134 -9.57 5.45 8.89
CA VAL A 134 -8.61 6.40 9.45
C VAL A 134 -9.05 6.82 10.83
N ASN A 135 -8.11 7.04 11.73
CA ASN A 135 -8.41 7.76 12.97
C ASN A 135 -8.67 9.24 12.65
N ARG A 136 -9.89 9.71 12.89
CA ARG A 136 -10.33 11.05 12.52
C ARG A 136 -9.63 12.18 13.29
N ASN A 137 -9.03 11.86 14.45
CA ASN A 137 -8.38 12.88 15.28
C ASN A 137 -6.97 13.21 14.79
N ASN A 138 -6.20 12.21 14.35
CA ASN A 138 -4.80 12.38 13.97
C ASN A 138 -4.48 12.01 12.52
N GLY A 139 -5.41 11.41 11.77
CA GLY A 139 -5.19 11.00 10.39
C GLY A 139 -4.44 9.66 10.21
N ARG A 140 -4.18 8.91 11.30
CA ARG A 140 -3.51 7.62 11.19
C ARG A 140 -4.35 6.63 10.38
N PRO A 141 -3.83 6.07 9.27
CA PRO A 141 -4.53 5.01 8.56
C PRO A 141 -4.50 3.71 9.38
N ASN A 142 -5.66 3.09 9.55
CA ASN A 142 -5.83 1.88 10.37
C ASN A 142 -6.15 0.65 9.53
N ARG A 143 -6.90 0.83 8.44
CA ARG A 143 -7.35 -0.28 7.59
C ARG A 143 -7.56 0.20 6.17
N ILE A 144 -7.22 -0.65 5.20
CA ILE A 144 -7.58 -0.46 3.80
C ILE A 144 -8.18 -1.75 3.26
N VAL A 145 -9.28 -1.62 2.51
CA VAL A 145 -9.97 -2.75 1.90
C VAL A 145 -10.09 -2.49 0.41
N TYR A 146 -9.61 -3.44 -0.39
CA TYR A 146 -9.74 -3.43 -1.83
C TYR A 146 -10.86 -4.37 -2.24
N VAL A 147 -11.82 -3.88 -3.00
CA VAL A 147 -12.95 -4.67 -3.52
C VAL A 147 -12.94 -4.59 -5.03
N LEU A 148 -12.75 -5.71 -5.71
CA LEU A 148 -12.79 -5.85 -7.15
C LEU A 148 -13.68 -7.03 -7.50
N TYR A 149 -14.85 -6.78 -8.09
CA TYR A 149 -15.88 -7.79 -8.34
C TYR A 149 -16.28 -8.54 -7.05
N GLU A 150 -16.03 -9.84 -6.98
CA GLU A 150 -16.31 -10.69 -5.80
C GLU A 150 -15.09 -10.79 -4.86
N ASP A 151 -13.93 -10.35 -5.32
CA ASP A 151 -12.68 -10.39 -4.54
C ASP A 151 -12.64 -9.24 -3.54
N ARG A 152 -12.30 -9.59 -2.30
CA ARG A 152 -12.14 -8.65 -1.21
C ARG A 152 -10.83 -8.93 -0.47
N ILE A 153 -9.97 -7.93 -0.41
CA ILE A 153 -8.70 -7.99 0.32
C ILE A 153 -8.75 -6.95 1.43
N GLU A 154 -8.66 -7.41 2.67
CA GLU A 154 -8.66 -6.55 3.85
C GLU A 154 -7.24 -6.48 4.43
N VAL A 155 -6.75 -5.28 4.64
CA VAL A 155 -5.43 -5.02 5.23
C VAL A 155 -5.59 -4.17 6.47
N ASP A 156 -5.29 -4.73 7.63
CA ASP A 156 -5.25 -4.00 8.90
C ASP A 156 -3.81 -3.57 9.21
N ILE A 157 -3.62 -2.29 9.44
CA ILE A 157 -2.33 -1.70 9.82
C ILE A 157 -2.18 -1.80 11.33
N THR A 158 -1.41 -2.78 11.79
CA THR A 158 -1.23 -3.07 13.21
C THR A 158 -0.16 -2.21 13.87
N SER A 159 0.84 -1.76 13.10
CA SER A 159 1.91 -0.87 13.55
C SER A 159 2.32 0.06 12.41
N LEU A 160 2.61 1.31 12.74
CA LEU A 160 3.07 2.32 11.79
C LEU A 160 3.99 3.28 12.55
N GLU A 161 5.29 3.15 12.33
CA GLU A 161 6.31 3.83 13.13
C GLU A 161 7.44 4.39 12.26
N ARG A 162 8.04 5.48 12.73
CA ARG A 162 9.23 6.04 12.08
C ARG A 162 10.36 5.01 12.06
N ARG A 163 10.96 4.84 10.90
CA ARG A 163 12.04 3.89 10.69
C ARG A 163 13.32 4.32 11.44
N LYS A 164 13.99 3.31 11.97
CA LYS A 164 15.33 3.42 12.53
C LYS A 164 16.28 2.50 11.73
N GLY A 165 17.37 3.08 11.22
CA GLY A 165 18.37 2.33 10.46
C GLY A 165 18.20 2.36 8.94
N ALA A 166 19.12 1.72 8.23
CA ALA A 166 19.18 1.74 6.77
C ALA A 166 18.04 0.92 6.12
N MET A 167 17.57 1.38 4.96
CA MET A 167 16.61 0.64 4.13
C MET A 167 17.27 -0.61 3.54
N PRO A 168 16.64 -1.81 3.64
CA PRO A 168 17.10 -2.98 2.92
C PRO A 168 17.08 -2.75 1.41
N LYS A 169 18.12 -3.24 0.72
CA LYS A 169 18.26 -3.16 -0.74
C LYS A 169 18.43 -4.54 -1.32
N PHE A 170 17.98 -4.71 -2.56
CA PHE A 170 18.23 -5.93 -3.30
C PHE A 170 19.72 -6.08 -3.58
N GLU A 171 20.26 -7.24 -3.27
CA GLU A 171 21.66 -7.61 -3.52
C GLU A 171 21.68 -8.95 -4.25
N VAL A 172 21.99 -8.93 -5.55
CA VAL A 172 22.00 -10.13 -6.41
C VAL A 172 22.89 -11.26 -5.88
N SER A 173 23.95 -10.90 -5.17
CA SER A 173 24.88 -11.86 -4.57
C SER A 173 24.26 -12.79 -3.53
N LYS A 174 23.15 -12.38 -2.91
CA LYS A 174 22.40 -13.18 -1.93
C LYS A 174 21.53 -14.26 -2.58
N TYR A 175 21.28 -14.15 -3.90
CA TYR A 175 20.33 -14.97 -4.65
C TYR A 175 21.01 -15.80 -5.75
N ARG A 176 22.25 -16.24 -5.54
CA ARG A 176 23.05 -16.99 -6.54
C ARG A 176 22.44 -18.34 -6.93
N GLU A 177 21.63 -18.93 -6.05
CA GLU A 177 20.94 -20.21 -6.26
C GLU A 177 19.50 -20.04 -6.76
N TYR A 178 19.09 -18.78 -7.04
CA TYR A 178 17.76 -18.46 -7.51
C TYR A 178 17.77 -18.28 -9.03
N GLU A 179 16.69 -18.69 -9.67
CA GLU A 179 16.42 -18.33 -11.05
C GLU A 179 16.07 -16.84 -11.13
N ILE A 180 16.73 -16.11 -12.00
CA ILE A 180 16.48 -14.68 -12.19
C ILE A 180 15.82 -14.49 -13.54
N VAL A 181 14.59 -13.94 -13.53
CA VAL A 181 13.80 -13.62 -14.71
C VAL A 181 13.64 -12.13 -14.81
N ASP A 182 14.18 -11.52 -15.86
CA ASP A 182 14.13 -10.06 -16.09
C ASP A 182 13.12 -9.76 -17.18
N PHE A 183 12.07 -9.03 -16.82
CA PHE A 183 10.95 -8.64 -17.70
C PHE A 183 11.05 -7.19 -18.21
N ARG A 184 12.12 -6.46 -17.90
CA ARG A 184 12.31 -5.08 -18.31
C ARG A 184 12.64 -4.93 -19.78
#